data_6fbe4345b0e937a8c27843e23b25b47e
#
_entry.id   6fbe4345b0e937a8c27843e23b25b47e
#
_cell.length_a   1.000
_cell.length_b   1.000
_cell.length_c   1.000
_cell.angle_alpha   90.00
_cell.angle_beta   90.00
_cell.angle_gamma   90.00
#
_symmetry.space_group_name_H-M   'P 1'
#
loop_
_entity.id
_entity.type
_entity.pdbx_description
1 polymer ?
#
loop_
_entity_poly.entity_id
_entity_poly.type
_entity_poly.pdbx_seq_one_letter_code
_entity_poly.pdbx_strand_id
1 'polypeptide(L)'
;MYIDSKASNAAEELQRLGGARVILATAPDSKSMSELFGGLSVNGTMLVVGAGQGPIEVSPIQLIMGSRRLQGWASGIPTDSEDTLRFAEMAGVRPLIEKFPLEKAAEAYARMMSGKAEFRVVLTM
;
A
#
# COMPACT_ATOMS: atom_id res chain seq x y z
N MET A 1 -10.34 8.65 7.85
CA MET A 1 -9.61 8.62 9.13
C MET A 1 -8.19 8.16 8.84
N TYR A 2 -7.21 8.76 9.47
CA TYR A 2 -5.79 8.37 9.40
C TYR A 2 -5.40 7.68 10.71
N ILE A 3 -4.65 6.57 10.62
CA ILE A 3 -4.07 5.87 11.77
C ILE A 3 -2.55 5.94 11.61
N ASP A 4 -1.87 6.57 12.55
CA ASP A 4 -0.41 6.60 12.59
C ASP A 4 0.11 5.35 13.28
N SER A 5 0.63 4.41 12.49
CA SER A 5 1.18 3.15 12.99
C SER A 5 2.44 3.30 13.86
N LYS A 6 3.06 4.49 13.87
CA LYS A 6 4.18 4.79 14.79
C LYS A 6 3.71 5.25 16.16
N ALA A 7 2.50 5.82 16.24
CA ALA A 7 1.93 6.34 17.48
C ALA A 7 1.00 5.34 18.18
N SER A 8 0.41 4.39 17.46
CA SER A 8 -0.55 3.43 17.99
C SER A 8 -0.46 2.08 17.28
N ASN A 9 -1.04 1.03 17.91
CA ASN A 9 -1.20 -0.26 17.27
C ASN A 9 -2.33 -0.19 16.23
N ALA A 10 -1.96 -0.12 14.96
CA ALA A 10 -2.91 0.06 13.87
C ALA A 10 -3.92 -1.10 13.76
N ALA A 11 -3.54 -2.33 14.08
CA ALA A 11 -4.46 -3.47 14.07
C ALA A 11 -5.53 -3.34 15.15
N GLU A 12 -5.16 -2.90 16.36
CA GLU A 12 -6.12 -2.66 17.44
C GLU A 12 -7.07 -1.50 17.10
N GLU A 13 -6.56 -0.43 16.51
CA GLU A 13 -7.40 0.68 16.07
C GLU A 13 -8.41 0.22 15.01
N LEU A 14 -7.99 -0.60 14.05
CA LEU A 14 -8.89 -1.19 13.07
C LEU A 14 -9.96 -2.07 13.75
N GLN A 15 -9.58 -2.88 14.74
CA GLN A 15 -10.52 -3.72 15.49
C GLN A 15 -11.55 -2.89 16.27
N ARG A 16 -11.17 -1.75 16.85
CA ARG A 16 -12.11 -0.83 17.52
C ARG A 16 -13.18 -0.28 16.57
N LEU A 17 -12.87 -0.23 15.27
CA LEU A 17 -13.80 0.18 14.21
C LEU A 17 -14.61 -0.99 13.62
N GLY A 18 -14.48 -2.20 14.18
CA GLY A 18 -15.14 -3.41 13.68
C GLY A 18 -14.27 -4.26 12.75
N GLY A 19 -13.01 -3.89 12.56
CA GLY A 19 -12.06 -4.57 11.67
C GLY A 19 -12.23 -4.18 10.19
N ALA A 20 -11.12 -4.26 9.45
CA ALA A 20 -11.12 -3.94 8.03
C ALA A 20 -11.63 -5.11 7.17
N ARG A 21 -12.56 -4.87 6.27
CA ARG A 21 -12.98 -5.87 5.28
C ARG A 21 -11.90 -6.15 4.24
N VAL A 22 -11.16 -5.10 3.87
CA VAL A 22 -10.02 -5.20 2.96
C VAL A 22 -8.89 -4.33 3.51
N ILE A 23 -7.67 -4.87 3.53
CA ILE A 23 -6.44 -4.12 3.73
C ILE A 23 -5.65 -4.22 2.42
N LEU A 24 -5.45 -3.10 1.74
CA LEU A 24 -4.57 -3.02 0.57
C LEU A 24 -3.16 -2.67 1.05
N ALA A 25 -2.27 -3.66 1.07
CA ALA A 25 -0.90 -3.50 1.53
C ALA A 25 0.01 -3.06 0.37
N THR A 26 0.28 -1.75 0.29
CA THR A 26 1.09 -1.12 -0.77
C THR A 26 2.53 -0.87 -0.34
N ALA A 27 2.80 -0.74 0.96
CA ALA A 27 4.14 -0.53 1.49
C ALA A 27 4.97 -1.82 1.39
N PRO A 28 6.25 -1.78 0.97
CA PRO A 28 7.11 -2.94 0.86
C PRO A 28 7.72 -3.33 2.23
N ASP A 29 6.87 -3.54 3.24
CA ASP A 29 7.29 -3.88 4.60
C ASP A 29 6.49 -5.08 5.14
N SER A 30 7.10 -6.26 5.07
CA SER A 30 6.49 -7.52 5.51
C SER A 30 6.16 -7.55 6.99
N LYS A 31 6.92 -6.85 7.83
CA LYS A 31 6.66 -6.77 9.27
C LYS A 31 5.36 -6.01 9.55
N SER A 32 5.19 -4.85 8.97
CA SER A 32 3.94 -4.08 9.08
C SER A 32 2.73 -4.85 8.54
N MET A 33 2.91 -5.62 7.46
CA MET A 33 1.84 -6.48 6.94
C MET A 33 1.45 -7.56 7.95
N SER A 34 2.43 -8.20 8.60
CA SER A 34 2.20 -9.21 9.62
C SER A 34 1.42 -8.64 10.82
N GLU A 35 1.84 -7.46 11.31
CA GLU A 35 1.19 -6.76 12.42
C GLU A 35 -0.25 -6.34 12.07
N LEU A 36 -0.48 -5.82 10.85
CA LEU A 36 -1.79 -5.36 10.39
C LEU A 36 -2.80 -6.49 10.13
N PHE A 37 -2.34 -7.73 9.93
CA PHE A 37 -3.24 -8.84 9.62
C PHE A 37 -4.28 -9.07 10.72
N GLY A 38 -3.92 -8.83 11.97
CA GLY A 38 -4.85 -8.86 13.12
C GLY A 38 -5.98 -7.82 13.05
N GLY A 39 -5.80 -6.76 12.27
CA GLY A 39 -6.81 -5.70 12.06
C GLY A 39 -7.95 -6.07 11.10
N LEU A 40 -7.88 -7.24 10.45
CA LEU A 40 -8.96 -7.70 9.57
C LEU A 40 -10.20 -8.12 10.35
N SER A 41 -11.37 -7.78 9.82
CA SER A 41 -12.66 -8.30 10.29
C SER A 41 -12.82 -9.79 9.95
N VAL A 42 -13.92 -10.39 10.38
CA VAL A 42 -14.35 -11.71 9.91
C VAL A 42 -14.57 -11.66 8.39
N ASN A 43 -14.10 -12.69 7.68
CA ASN A 43 -14.06 -12.79 6.21
C ASN A 43 -13.23 -11.69 5.51
N GLY A 44 -12.44 -10.94 6.26
CA GLY A 44 -11.57 -9.90 5.71
C GLY A 44 -10.42 -10.44 4.87
N THR A 45 -9.94 -9.63 3.94
CA THR A 45 -8.84 -9.98 3.02
C THR A 45 -7.73 -8.95 3.11
N MET A 46 -6.49 -9.40 3.31
CA MET A 46 -5.32 -8.58 3.06
C MET A 46 -4.85 -8.85 1.63
N LEU A 47 -4.87 -7.81 0.80
CA LEU A 47 -4.38 -7.84 -0.57
C LEU A 47 -2.98 -7.24 -0.63
N VAL A 48 -2.00 -8.08 -0.93
CA VAL A 48 -0.58 -7.70 -0.96
C VAL A 48 -0.19 -7.32 -2.38
N VAL A 49 0.19 -6.06 -2.57
CA VAL A 49 0.73 -5.52 -3.83
C VAL A 49 2.11 -4.90 -3.64
N GLY A 50 2.52 -4.60 -2.42
CA GLY A 50 3.87 -4.15 -2.08
C GLY A 50 4.82 -5.35 -1.91
N ALA A 51 5.97 -5.34 -2.59
CA ALA A 51 6.97 -6.39 -2.50
C ALA A 51 8.02 -6.05 -1.42
N GLY A 52 7.79 -6.51 -0.21
CA GLY A 52 8.77 -6.44 0.89
C GLY A 52 9.80 -7.57 0.82
N GLN A 53 10.91 -7.38 1.53
CA GLN A 53 11.87 -8.46 1.77
C GLN A 53 11.48 -9.24 3.02
N GLY A 54 11.57 -10.56 2.95
CA GLY A 54 11.23 -11.46 4.05
C GLY A 54 9.77 -11.92 4.06
N PRO A 55 9.43 -12.85 4.95
CA PRO A 55 8.11 -13.44 5.03
C PRO A 55 7.08 -12.51 5.66
N ILE A 56 5.81 -12.69 5.29
CA ILE A 56 4.67 -12.19 6.07
C ILE A 56 4.30 -13.31 7.04
N GLU A 57 4.38 -13.03 8.33
CA GLU A 57 4.10 -14.01 9.40
C GLU A 57 2.64 -13.92 9.80
N VAL A 58 1.88 -14.98 9.52
CA VAL A 58 0.46 -15.11 9.89
C VAL A 58 0.25 -16.47 10.49
N SER A 59 -0.30 -16.52 11.70
CA SER A 59 -0.59 -17.81 12.34
C SER A 59 -1.82 -18.48 11.73
N PRO A 60 -1.86 -19.83 11.64
CA PRO A 60 -3.05 -20.54 11.18
C PRO A 60 -4.31 -20.16 11.94
N ILE A 61 -4.22 -19.93 13.24
CA ILE A 61 -5.38 -19.56 14.08
C ILE A 61 -5.97 -18.19 13.67
N GLN A 62 -5.13 -17.23 13.26
CA GLN A 62 -5.61 -15.94 12.76
C GLN A 62 -6.39 -16.08 11.46
N LEU A 63 -6.02 -17.03 10.61
CA LEU A 63 -6.75 -17.35 9.37
C LEU A 63 -8.08 -18.05 9.67
N ILE A 64 -8.03 -19.13 10.47
CA ILE A 64 -9.17 -20.00 10.72
C ILE A 64 -10.28 -19.29 11.50
N MET A 65 -9.95 -18.65 12.63
CA MET A 65 -10.96 -18.10 13.54
C MET A 65 -11.75 -16.94 12.95
N GLY A 66 -11.21 -16.27 11.95
CA GLY A 66 -11.88 -15.16 11.27
C GLY A 66 -12.24 -15.45 9.82
N SER A 67 -11.99 -16.67 9.29
CA SER A 67 -12.09 -16.99 7.86
C SER A 67 -11.39 -15.93 6.99
N ARG A 68 -10.23 -15.44 7.47
CA ARG A 68 -9.48 -14.36 6.85
C ARG A 68 -8.65 -14.87 5.68
N ARG A 69 -8.29 -13.97 4.77
CA ARG A 69 -7.51 -14.29 3.57
C ARG A 69 -6.28 -13.42 3.49
N LEU A 70 -5.19 -14.02 3.02
CA LEU A 70 -3.98 -13.34 2.56
C LEU A 70 -3.82 -13.66 1.08
N GLN A 71 -3.85 -12.64 0.24
CA GLN A 71 -3.82 -12.80 -1.21
C GLN A 71 -2.82 -11.83 -1.82
N GLY A 72 -1.92 -12.33 -2.66
CA GLY A 72 -1.05 -11.51 -3.48
C GLY A 72 -1.72 -11.13 -4.79
N TRP A 73 -1.32 -9.99 -5.34
CA TRP A 73 -1.71 -9.56 -6.66
C TRP A 73 -0.53 -8.91 -7.37
N ALA A 74 -0.19 -9.42 -8.54
CA ALA A 74 0.83 -8.82 -9.40
C ALA A 74 0.29 -7.55 -10.07
N SER A 75 1.18 -6.71 -10.55
CA SER A 75 0.78 -5.58 -11.40
C SER A 75 0.03 -6.08 -12.64
N GLY A 76 -0.83 -5.23 -13.18
CA GLY A 76 -1.63 -5.56 -14.35
C GLY A 76 -0.83 -5.67 -15.65
N ILE A 77 -1.52 -5.96 -16.73
CA ILE A 77 -1.01 -5.94 -18.10
C ILE A 77 -1.09 -4.52 -18.70
N PRO A 78 -0.48 -4.26 -19.87
CA PRO A 78 -0.52 -2.92 -20.48
C PRO A 78 -1.92 -2.32 -20.66
N THR A 79 -2.92 -3.15 -20.96
CA THR A 79 -4.33 -2.71 -21.08
C THR A 79 -4.88 -2.16 -19.76
N ASP A 80 -4.52 -2.76 -18.62
CA ASP A 80 -4.94 -2.25 -17.30
C ASP A 80 -4.36 -0.85 -17.02
N SER A 81 -3.13 -0.60 -17.51
CA SER A 81 -2.49 0.73 -17.41
C SER A 81 -3.22 1.76 -18.27
N GLU A 82 -3.60 1.40 -19.49
CA GLU A 82 -4.39 2.25 -20.39
C GLU A 82 -5.75 2.59 -19.79
N ASP A 83 -6.46 1.60 -19.27
CA ASP A 83 -7.76 1.79 -18.61
C ASP A 83 -7.64 2.64 -17.35
N THR A 84 -6.56 2.46 -16.59
CA THR A 84 -6.26 3.29 -15.40
C THR A 84 -6.08 4.76 -15.79
N LEU A 85 -5.34 5.05 -16.88
CA LEU A 85 -5.14 6.42 -17.36
C LEU A 85 -6.44 7.04 -17.86
N ARG A 86 -7.25 6.29 -18.62
CA ARG A 86 -8.58 6.74 -19.07
C ARG A 86 -9.50 7.03 -17.88
N PHE A 87 -9.53 6.15 -16.90
CA PHE A 87 -10.32 6.35 -15.69
C PHE A 87 -9.86 7.58 -14.91
N ALA A 88 -8.55 7.77 -14.75
CA ALA A 88 -8.00 8.94 -14.07
C ALA A 88 -8.39 10.25 -14.75
N GLU A 89 -8.39 10.28 -16.09
CA GLU A 89 -8.83 11.42 -16.87
C GLU A 89 -10.33 11.71 -16.68
N MET A 90 -11.18 10.68 -16.83
CA MET A 90 -12.63 10.81 -16.69
C MET A 90 -13.05 11.21 -15.28
N ALA A 91 -12.40 10.66 -14.26
CA ALA A 91 -12.71 10.90 -12.85
C ALA A 91 -11.99 12.12 -12.25
N GLY A 92 -11.16 12.83 -13.05
CA GLY A 92 -10.40 13.98 -12.58
C GLY A 92 -9.33 13.65 -11.54
N VAL A 93 -8.89 12.39 -11.46
CA VAL A 93 -7.84 11.95 -10.54
C VAL A 93 -6.49 12.51 -11.01
N ARG A 94 -5.80 13.22 -10.14
CA ARG A 94 -4.46 13.76 -10.41
C ARG A 94 -3.52 13.36 -9.28
N PRO A 95 -2.36 12.76 -9.58
CA PRO A 95 -1.33 12.50 -8.58
C PRO A 95 -0.69 13.81 -8.11
N LEU A 96 -0.31 13.87 -6.85
CA LEU A 96 0.61 14.91 -6.38
C LEU A 96 2.02 14.54 -6.80
N ILE A 97 2.71 15.45 -7.47
CA ILE A 97 4.03 15.20 -8.05
C ILE A 97 5.01 16.32 -7.76
N GLU A 98 6.28 15.95 -7.56
CA GLU A 98 7.44 16.85 -7.58
C GLU A 98 8.18 16.65 -8.90
N LYS A 99 8.29 17.71 -9.71
CA LYS A 99 8.95 17.65 -11.02
C LYS A 99 10.42 18.03 -10.91
N PHE A 100 11.27 17.25 -11.56
CA PHE A 100 12.71 17.52 -11.70
C PHE A 100 13.09 17.43 -13.18
N PRO A 101 13.93 18.33 -13.71
CA PRO A 101 14.48 18.16 -15.04
C PRO A 101 15.41 16.93 -15.08
N LEU A 102 15.54 16.31 -16.25
CA LEU A 102 16.31 15.06 -16.41
C LEU A 102 17.78 15.20 -15.94
N GLU A 103 18.37 16.38 -16.12
CA GLU A 103 19.74 16.68 -15.71
C GLU A 103 19.93 16.57 -14.18
N LYS A 104 18.84 16.67 -13.42
CA LYS A 104 18.79 16.52 -11.96
C LYS A 104 18.34 15.13 -11.49
N ALA A 105 18.47 14.10 -12.33
CA ALA A 105 18.00 12.75 -12.00
C ALA A 105 18.57 12.20 -10.70
N ALA A 106 19.86 12.48 -10.38
CA ALA A 106 20.48 12.05 -9.14
C ALA A 106 19.86 12.73 -7.91
N GLU A 107 19.53 14.03 -8.00
CA GLU A 107 18.85 14.79 -6.95
C GLU A 107 17.41 14.27 -6.75
N ALA A 108 16.70 14.04 -7.84
CA ALA A 108 15.36 13.46 -7.86
C ALA A 108 15.32 12.07 -7.20
N TYR A 109 16.30 11.23 -7.51
CA TYR A 109 16.43 9.91 -6.90
C TYR A 109 16.70 10.00 -5.38
N ALA A 110 17.61 10.88 -4.96
CA ALA A 110 17.88 11.12 -3.54
C ALA A 110 16.62 11.64 -2.81
N ARG A 111 15.83 12.52 -3.47
CA ARG A 111 14.54 13.01 -2.92
C ARG A 111 13.56 11.86 -2.71
N MET A 112 13.40 10.97 -3.69
CA MET A 112 12.55 9.78 -3.59
C MET A 112 13.03 8.86 -2.43
N MET A 113 14.32 8.57 -2.37
CA MET A 113 14.89 7.68 -1.35
C MET A 113 14.81 8.26 0.08
N SER A 114 14.71 9.57 0.23
CA SER A 114 14.55 10.21 1.53
C SER A 114 13.20 9.93 2.20
N GLY A 115 12.22 9.41 1.47
CA GLY A 115 10.84 9.21 1.94
C GLY A 115 10.06 10.50 2.21
N LYS A 116 10.61 11.66 1.79
CA LYS A 116 10.00 12.99 2.02
C LYS A 116 9.28 13.55 0.79
N ALA A 117 9.26 12.81 -0.32
CA ALA A 117 8.57 13.24 -1.53
C ALA A 117 7.04 13.22 -1.34
N GLU A 118 6.35 14.26 -1.80
CA GLU A 118 4.89 14.39 -1.73
C GLU A 118 4.28 14.39 -3.15
N PHE A 119 3.95 13.26 -3.75
CA PHE A 119 4.23 11.92 -3.25
C PHE A 119 5.04 11.18 -4.31
N ARG A 120 5.06 11.67 -5.53
CA ARG A 120 5.73 11.05 -6.65
C ARG A 120 6.75 12.00 -7.27
N VAL A 121 8.01 11.57 -7.33
CA VAL A 121 9.05 12.30 -8.08
C VAL A 121 8.95 11.92 -9.56
N VAL A 122 8.90 12.92 -10.44
CA VAL A 122 8.76 12.75 -11.89
C VAL A 122 9.89 13.51 -12.59
N LEU A 123 10.62 12.82 -13.46
CA LEU A 123 11.59 13.46 -14.36
C LEU A 123 10.89 14.01 -15.60
N THR A 124 11.24 15.22 -15.98
CA THR A 124 10.73 15.87 -17.19
C THR A 124 11.87 16.10 -18.19
N MET A 125 11.57 15.91 -19.47
CA MET A 125 12.46 16.20 -20.59
C MET A 125 12.07 17.52 -21.23
#